data_fd237eb1c464b114f03ef6667ab2ee42
#
_entry.id   fd237eb1c464b114f03ef6667ab2ee42
#
_cell.length_a   1.000
_cell.length_b   1.000
_cell.length_c   1.000
_cell.angle_alpha   90.00
_cell.angle_beta   90.00
_cell.angle_gamma   90.00
#
_symmetry.space_group_name_H-M   'P 1'
#
loop_
_entity.id
_entity.type
_entity.pdbx_description
1 polymer ?
#
loop_
_entity_poly.entity_id
_entity_poly.type
_entity_poly.pdbx_seq_one_letter_code
_entity_poly.pdbx_strand_id
1 'polypeptide(L)'
;MLDVTGGVKTADKLYYLNKIMNGVEWYWNIDLPKHFICEHPVGTVLGKADYGDYLCVYQGVTVGANFRGEECIWPSIGNHVTLYANATVIGNSKIGNYVIIGANAFILNETVPDNSIVFGSSPDLLIRQYSKKEIEDKLIRIWEFREDKADDRQ
;
A
#
# COMPACT_ATOMS: atom_id res chain seq x y z
N MET A 1 8.83 11.12 28.52
CA MET A 1 8.70 9.67 28.35
C MET A 1 7.23 9.35 28.47
N LEU A 2 6.53 9.12 27.36
CA LEU A 2 5.11 8.74 27.41
C LEU A 2 5.02 7.35 28.03
N ASP A 3 4.09 7.20 28.99
CA ASP A 3 3.81 5.91 29.63
C ASP A 3 3.41 4.89 28.55
N VAL A 4 4.35 4.04 28.18
CA VAL A 4 4.22 3.09 27.08
C VAL A 4 3.05 2.12 27.32
N THR A 5 2.71 1.83 28.58
CA THR A 5 1.64 0.89 28.93
C THR A 5 0.25 1.48 28.75
N GLY A 6 0.06 2.76 29.08
CA GLY A 6 -1.19 3.50 28.84
C GLY A 6 -1.40 3.81 27.35
N GLY A 7 -0.32 4.10 26.63
CA GLY A 7 -0.34 4.37 25.21
C GLY A 7 -0.79 3.18 24.36
N VAL A 8 -0.29 1.98 24.62
CA VAL A 8 -0.66 0.75 23.89
C VAL A 8 -2.14 0.43 24.05
N LYS A 9 -2.69 0.47 25.26
CA LYS A 9 -4.12 0.22 25.50
C LYS A 9 -5.02 1.23 24.78
N THR A 10 -4.59 2.46 24.68
CA THR A 10 -5.33 3.50 23.94
C THR A 10 -5.24 3.27 22.44
N ALA A 11 -4.06 2.93 21.91
CA ALA A 11 -3.85 2.61 20.51
C ALA A 11 -4.69 1.41 20.07
N ASP A 12 -4.75 0.34 20.87
CA ASP A 12 -5.60 -0.82 20.62
C ASP A 12 -7.09 -0.44 20.52
N LYS A 13 -7.57 0.39 21.44
CA LYS A 13 -8.97 0.86 21.40
C LYS A 13 -9.26 1.70 20.14
N LEU A 14 -8.35 2.59 19.79
CA LEU A 14 -8.48 3.40 18.58
C LEU A 14 -8.43 2.56 17.32
N TYR A 15 -7.58 1.53 17.28
CA TYR A 15 -7.54 0.57 16.19
C TYR A 15 -8.89 -0.14 16.00
N TYR A 16 -9.47 -0.70 17.08
CA TYR A 16 -10.78 -1.34 17.00
C TYR A 16 -11.88 -0.36 16.61
N LEU A 17 -11.86 0.86 17.14
CA LEU A 17 -12.82 1.90 16.79
C LEU A 17 -12.73 2.25 15.30
N ASN A 18 -11.51 2.45 14.79
CA ASN A 18 -11.27 2.73 13.37
C ASN A 18 -11.79 1.57 12.48
N LYS A 19 -11.50 0.32 12.86
CA LYS A 19 -11.98 -0.87 12.17
C LYS A 19 -13.51 -0.93 12.09
N ILE A 20 -14.20 -0.64 13.21
CA ILE A 20 -15.66 -0.67 13.28
C ILE A 20 -16.27 0.50 12.48
N MET A 21 -15.73 1.71 12.61
CA MET A 21 -16.30 2.91 11.99
C MET A 21 -16.05 2.99 10.49
N ASN A 22 -14.88 2.55 10.03
CA ASN A 22 -14.43 2.79 8.67
C ASN A 22 -14.30 1.51 7.83
N GLY A 23 -14.46 0.33 8.43
CA GLY A 23 -14.33 -0.95 7.72
C GLY A 23 -12.92 -1.22 7.19
N VAL A 24 -11.89 -0.70 7.86
CA VAL A 24 -10.48 -0.86 7.51
C VAL A 24 -9.73 -1.57 8.63
N GLU A 25 -8.69 -2.31 8.28
CA GLU A 25 -7.81 -2.96 9.24
C GLU A 25 -6.37 -2.47 9.05
N TRP A 26 -6.03 -1.37 9.74
CA TRP A 26 -4.68 -0.81 9.75
C TRP A 26 -4.18 -0.84 11.18
N TYR A 27 -3.28 -1.77 11.45
CA TYR A 27 -2.80 -1.94 12.80
C TYR A 27 -1.95 -0.74 13.22
N TRP A 28 -2.09 -0.31 14.48
CA TRP A 28 -1.50 0.94 14.97
C TRP A 28 0.04 0.96 14.98
N ASN A 29 0.71 -0.21 14.89
CA ASN A 29 2.18 -0.31 14.89
C ASN A 29 2.78 -0.52 13.49
N ILE A 30 2.05 -0.25 12.43
CA ILE A 30 2.62 -0.21 11.08
C ILE A 30 3.15 1.18 10.78
N ASP A 31 4.28 1.24 10.09
CA ASP A 31 4.90 2.49 9.66
C ASP A 31 4.42 2.84 8.25
N LEU A 32 3.33 3.59 8.15
CA LEU A 32 2.88 4.14 6.87
C LEU A 32 3.78 5.28 6.42
N PRO A 33 3.98 5.45 5.09
CA PRO A 33 4.83 6.51 4.58
C PRO A 33 4.23 7.90 4.79
N LYS A 34 5.08 8.92 4.66
CA LYS A 34 4.67 10.31 4.82
C LYS A 34 3.64 10.74 3.77
N HIS A 35 3.82 10.31 2.52
CA HIS A 35 2.88 10.56 1.43
C HIS A 35 2.09 9.28 1.16
N PHE A 36 0.88 9.26 1.69
CA PHE A 36 -0.03 8.12 1.62
C PHE A 36 -1.43 8.58 1.23
N ILE A 37 -2.02 7.90 0.26
CA ILE A 37 -3.41 8.09 -0.16
C ILE A 37 -4.15 6.77 -0.05
N CYS A 38 -5.35 6.82 0.51
CA CYS A 38 -6.27 5.70 0.50
C CYS A 38 -7.59 6.11 -0.14
N GLU A 39 -7.86 5.55 -1.31
CA GLU A 39 -9.08 5.81 -2.07
C GLU A 39 -10.12 4.73 -1.77
N HIS A 40 -11.31 5.15 -1.32
CA HIS A 40 -12.41 4.25 -1.01
C HIS A 40 -12.04 3.11 -0.04
N PRO A 41 -11.50 3.34 1.13
CA PRO A 41 -10.69 2.39 1.91
C PRO A 41 -11.42 1.15 2.45
N VAL A 42 -12.71 0.99 2.20
CA VAL A 42 -13.51 -0.11 2.75
C VAL A 42 -12.91 -1.48 2.41
N GLY A 43 -12.73 -2.32 3.42
CA GLY A 43 -12.15 -3.65 3.29
C GLY A 43 -10.63 -3.69 3.13
N THR A 44 -9.94 -2.55 3.24
CA THR A 44 -8.49 -2.48 3.13
C THR A 44 -7.83 -3.01 4.40
N VAL A 45 -6.88 -3.93 4.22
CA VAL A 45 -6.05 -4.50 5.28
C VAL A 45 -4.59 -4.12 5.03
N LEU A 46 -4.02 -3.32 5.89
CA LEU A 46 -2.59 -2.98 5.86
C LEU A 46 -1.92 -3.53 7.11
N GLY A 47 -1.22 -4.64 6.92
CA GLY A 47 -0.43 -5.32 7.95
C GLY A 47 1.04 -4.93 7.91
N LYS A 48 1.87 -5.74 8.55
CA LYS A 48 3.31 -5.51 8.57
C LYS A 48 3.92 -5.62 7.17
N ALA A 49 4.60 -4.57 6.74
CA ALA A 49 5.35 -4.46 5.49
C ALA A 49 6.34 -3.29 5.62
N ASP A 50 7.34 -3.26 4.74
CA ASP A 50 8.19 -2.09 4.55
C ASP A 50 7.54 -1.24 3.44
N TYR A 51 6.95 -0.12 3.81
CA TYR A 51 6.21 0.75 2.90
C TYR A 51 7.08 1.92 2.43
N GLY A 52 7.31 2.00 1.12
CA GLY A 52 7.94 3.15 0.47
C GLY A 52 7.00 4.36 0.37
N ASP A 53 7.57 5.51 0.07
CA ASP A 53 6.84 6.78 0.01
C ASP A 53 5.98 6.91 -1.27
N TYR A 54 4.99 7.78 -1.25
CA TYR A 54 4.00 7.96 -2.33
C TYR A 54 3.20 6.68 -2.62
N LEU A 55 2.70 6.06 -1.56
CA LEU A 55 1.85 4.88 -1.64
C LEU A 55 0.37 5.26 -1.82
N CYS A 56 -0.26 4.72 -2.84
CA CYS A 56 -1.70 4.83 -3.05
C CYS A 56 -2.37 3.45 -3.00
N VAL A 57 -3.42 3.30 -2.19
CA VAL A 57 -4.18 2.05 -2.09
C VAL A 57 -5.67 2.30 -2.30
N TYR A 58 -6.33 1.36 -2.95
CA TYR A 58 -7.77 1.37 -3.18
C TYR A 58 -8.50 0.37 -2.28
N GLN A 59 -9.83 0.32 -2.37
CA GLN A 59 -10.67 -0.57 -1.57
C GLN A 59 -10.24 -2.05 -1.68
N GLY A 60 -10.41 -2.78 -0.59
CA GLY A 60 -10.18 -4.22 -0.54
C GLY A 60 -8.72 -4.66 -0.70
N VAL A 61 -7.78 -3.72 -0.78
CA VAL A 61 -6.35 -4.05 -0.86
C VAL A 61 -5.92 -4.79 0.41
N THR A 62 -5.12 -5.83 0.25
CA THR A 62 -4.48 -6.54 1.36
C THR A 62 -2.97 -6.52 1.19
N VAL A 63 -2.28 -5.95 2.18
CA VAL A 63 -0.83 -6.07 2.32
C VAL A 63 -0.53 -6.72 3.66
N GLY A 64 0.26 -7.78 3.68
CA GLY A 64 0.51 -8.47 4.93
C GLY A 64 1.60 -9.52 4.89
N ALA A 65 1.95 -9.96 6.09
CA ALA A 65 2.92 -11.01 6.30
C ALA A 65 2.34 -12.40 6.01
N ASN A 66 3.24 -13.33 5.74
CA ASN A 66 2.98 -14.75 5.73
C ASN A 66 3.93 -15.46 6.69
N PHE A 67 3.60 -16.66 7.11
CA PHE A 67 4.43 -17.46 8.00
C PHE A 67 5.08 -18.61 7.25
N ARG A 68 6.38 -18.80 7.49
CA ARG A 68 7.13 -19.96 7.06
C ARG A 68 7.69 -20.66 8.30
N GLY A 69 6.96 -21.64 8.81
CA GLY A 69 7.22 -22.18 10.14
C GLY A 69 6.95 -21.11 11.21
N GLU A 70 7.93 -20.84 12.05
CA GLU A 70 7.85 -19.78 13.09
C GLU A 70 8.27 -18.39 12.57
N GLU A 71 8.87 -18.32 11.37
CA GLU A 71 9.33 -17.08 10.77
C GLU A 71 8.17 -16.29 10.16
N CYS A 72 8.00 -15.05 10.59
CA CYS A 72 7.08 -14.10 10.01
C CYS A 72 7.77 -13.30 8.92
N ILE A 73 7.34 -13.46 7.67
CA ILE A 73 7.92 -12.81 6.49
C ILE A 73 6.91 -11.83 5.92
N TRP A 74 7.33 -10.60 5.67
CA TRP A 74 6.48 -9.53 5.16
C TRP A 74 7.03 -8.91 3.89
N PRO A 75 6.16 -8.30 3.06
CA PRO A 75 6.59 -7.71 1.81
C PRO A 75 7.32 -6.37 2.01
N SER A 76 8.13 -6.03 1.01
CA SER A 76 8.65 -4.68 0.83
C SER A 76 8.02 -4.03 -0.39
N ILE A 77 7.60 -2.77 -0.25
CA ILE A 77 6.94 -1.98 -1.29
C ILE A 77 7.79 -0.74 -1.52
N GLY A 78 8.19 -0.52 -2.77
CA GLY A 78 8.99 0.64 -3.16
C GLY A 78 8.21 1.96 -3.17
N ASN A 79 8.86 3.00 -3.67
CA ASN A 79 8.24 4.32 -3.77
C ASN A 79 7.35 4.44 -5.02
N HIS A 80 6.35 5.33 -4.95
CA HIS A 80 5.40 5.58 -6.06
C HIS A 80 4.67 4.31 -6.51
N VAL A 81 4.15 3.56 -5.56
CA VAL A 81 3.39 2.34 -5.82
C VAL A 81 1.89 2.59 -5.68
N THR A 82 1.12 2.10 -6.64
CA THR A 82 -0.35 2.12 -6.59
C THR A 82 -0.89 0.69 -6.58
N LEU A 83 -1.70 0.38 -5.57
CA LEU A 83 -2.41 -0.89 -5.41
C LEU A 83 -3.89 -0.65 -5.72
N TYR A 84 -4.35 -1.13 -6.87
CA TYR A 84 -5.76 -0.99 -7.25
C TYR A 84 -6.66 -1.98 -6.49
N ALA A 85 -7.96 -1.80 -6.64
CA ALA A 85 -8.99 -2.51 -5.89
C ALA A 85 -8.75 -4.01 -5.78
N ASN A 86 -8.85 -4.53 -4.56
CA ASN A 86 -8.68 -5.94 -4.21
C ASN A 86 -7.30 -6.53 -4.55
N ALA A 87 -6.30 -5.70 -4.82
CA ALA A 87 -4.94 -6.20 -5.00
C ALA A 87 -4.40 -6.78 -3.68
N THR A 88 -3.70 -7.90 -3.75
CA THR A 88 -3.11 -8.57 -2.60
C THR A 88 -1.61 -8.72 -2.77
N VAL A 89 -0.84 -8.27 -1.79
CA VAL A 89 0.64 -8.40 -1.75
C VAL A 89 1.03 -8.97 -0.40
N ILE A 90 1.52 -10.21 -0.39
CA ILE A 90 1.81 -10.93 0.85
C ILE A 90 3.13 -11.70 0.81
N GLY A 91 3.63 -12.07 1.99
CA GLY A 91 4.82 -12.89 2.15
C GLY A 91 6.12 -12.19 1.74
N ASN A 92 7.08 -12.92 1.20
CA ASN A 92 8.37 -12.40 0.76
C ASN A 92 8.29 -11.69 -0.62
N SER A 93 7.23 -10.91 -0.83
CA SER A 93 7.08 -10.16 -2.08
C SER A 93 7.92 -8.89 -2.05
N LYS A 94 8.59 -8.59 -3.16
CA LYS A 94 9.43 -7.39 -3.31
C LYS A 94 8.91 -6.57 -4.47
N ILE A 95 8.27 -5.47 -4.18
CA ILE A 95 7.71 -4.57 -5.18
C ILE A 95 8.67 -3.40 -5.38
N GLY A 96 9.10 -3.20 -6.62
CA GLY A 96 9.99 -2.10 -7.00
C GLY A 96 9.34 -0.73 -6.92
N ASN A 97 10.07 0.28 -7.38
CA ASN A 97 9.57 1.66 -7.44
C ASN A 97 8.76 1.89 -8.72
N TYR A 98 7.82 2.85 -8.68
CA TYR A 98 6.98 3.19 -9.83
C TYR A 98 6.24 1.97 -10.38
N VAL A 99 5.54 1.28 -9.50
CA VAL A 99 4.79 0.06 -9.83
C VAL A 99 3.29 0.27 -9.67
N ILE A 100 2.53 -0.21 -10.64
CA ILE A 100 1.06 -0.28 -10.58
C ILE A 100 0.66 -1.74 -10.45
N ILE A 101 0.02 -2.09 -9.35
CA ILE A 101 -0.60 -3.41 -9.17
C ILE A 101 -2.07 -3.29 -9.58
N GLY A 102 -2.43 -4.00 -10.65
CA GLY A 102 -3.79 -3.99 -11.21
C GLY A 102 -4.83 -4.56 -10.24
N ALA A 103 -6.08 -4.19 -10.48
CA ALA A 103 -7.19 -4.70 -9.65
C ALA A 103 -7.26 -6.23 -9.66
N ASN A 104 -7.56 -6.82 -8.51
CA ASN A 104 -7.62 -8.26 -8.26
C ASN A 104 -6.31 -9.01 -8.49
N ALA A 105 -5.18 -8.34 -8.63
CA ALA A 105 -3.89 -9.03 -8.72
C ALA A 105 -3.51 -9.66 -7.37
N PHE A 106 -2.97 -10.88 -7.39
CA PHE A 106 -2.54 -11.60 -6.20
C PHE A 106 -1.05 -11.92 -6.31
N ILE A 107 -0.25 -11.33 -5.43
CA ILE A 107 1.21 -11.45 -5.43
C ILE A 107 1.67 -12.11 -4.13
N LEU A 108 2.27 -13.28 -4.27
CA LEU A 108 2.78 -14.09 -3.16
C LEU A 108 4.22 -14.51 -3.42
N ASN A 109 5.16 -14.01 -2.59
CA ASN A 109 6.59 -14.38 -2.66
C ASN A 109 7.26 -14.09 -4.01
N GLU A 110 6.84 -13.05 -4.70
CA GLU A 110 7.34 -12.67 -6.03
C GLU A 110 8.14 -11.36 -5.97
N THR A 111 9.00 -11.18 -6.98
CA THR A 111 9.71 -9.93 -7.20
C THR A 111 9.14 -9.21 -8.42
N VAL A 112 8.67 -8.01 -8.23
CA VAL A 112 8.18 -7.12 -9.29
C VAL A 112 9.22 -6.02 -9.51
N PRO A 113 9.78 -5.92 -10.73
CA PRO A 113 10.79 -4.91 -11.02
C PRO A 113 10.22 -3.49 -11.07
N ASP A 114 11.11 -2.50 -10.98
CA ASP A 114 10.77 -1.09 -11.13
C ASP A 114 10.04 -0.81 -12.45
N ASN A 115 9.25 0.26 -12.47
CA ASN A 115 8.55 0.79 -13.65
C ASN A 115 7.64 -0.24 -14.32
N SER A 116 6.85 -0.95 -13.54
CA SER A 116 6.03 -2.07 -14.03
C SER A 116 4.55 -1.90 -13.74
N ILE A 117 3.74 -2.51 -14.60
CA ILE A 117 2.32 -2.77 -14.33
C ILE A 117 2.14 -4.28 -14.23
N VAL A 118 1.45 -4.72 -13.16
CA VAL A 118 1.27 -6.13 -12.84
C VAL A 118 -0.20 -6.50 -12.84
N PHE A 119 -0.52 -7.65 -13.45
CA PHE A 119 -1.84 -8.25 -13.44
C PHE A 119 -1.75 -9.75 -13.17
N GLY A 120 -2.87 -10.35 -12.83
CA GLY A 120 -2.97 -11.80 -12.64
C GLY A 120 -2.63 -12.26 -11.23
N SER A 121 -2.29 -13.52 -11.10
CA SER A 121 -2.05 -14.16 -9.81
C SER A 121 -0.79 -15.00 -9.84
N SER A 122 -0.02 -14.97 -8.75
CA SER A 122 1.14 -15.84 -8.57
C SER A 122 0.74 -17.31 -8.75
N PRO A 123 1.57 -18.17 -9.43
CA PRO A 123 2.89 -17.81 -9.97
C PRO A 123 2.84 -17.21 -11.39
N ASP A 124 1.67 -17.07 -12.02
CA ASP A 124 1.51 -16.70 -13.43
C ASP A 124 1.21 -15.21 -13.60
N LEU A 125 2.05 -14.36 -13.00
CA LEU A 125 1.91 -12.90 -13.10
C LEU A 125 2.22 -12.40 -14.51
N LEU A 126 1.37 -11.51 -15.02
CA LEU A 126 1.66 -10.75 -16.21
C LEU A 126 2.30 -9.41 -15.80
N ILE A 127 3.61 -9.30 -15.97
CA ILE A 127 4.39 -8.11 -15.66
C ILE A 127 4.78 -7.41 -16.95
N ARG A 128 4.38 -6.14 -17.10
CA ARG A 128 4.78 -5.29 -18.22
C ARG A 128 5.66 -4.16 -17.71
N GLN A 129 6.88 -4.09 -18.22
CA GLN A 129 7.82 -3.01 -17.92
C GLN A 129 7.65 -1.85 -18.91
N TYR A 130 7.86 -0.66 -18.40
CA TYR A 130 7.76 0.60 -19.13
C TYR A 130 9.03 1.43 -18.90
N SER A 131 9.25 2.42 -19.74
CA SER A 131 10.22 3.46 -19.40
C SER A 131 9.73 4.25 -18.19
N LYS A 132 10.66 4.86 -17.44
CA LYS A 132 10.31 5.67 -16.28
C LYS A 132 9.29 6.76 -16.63
N LYS A 133 9.47 7.45 -17.75
CA LYS A 133 8.55 8.49 -18.20
C LYS A 133 7.13 7.98 -18.46
N GLU A 134 7.00 6.85 -19.15
CA GLU A 134 5.69 6.28 -19.45
C GLU A 134 4.92 5.86 -18.19
N ILE A 135 5.61 5.31 -17.19
CA ILE A 135 4.97 4.92 -15.94
C ILE A 135 4.64 6.13 -15.07
N GLU A 136 5.49 7.15 -15.03
CA GLU A 136 5.21 8.41 -14.35
C GLU A 136 3.98 9.09 -14.94
N ASP A 137 3.83 9.15 -16.25
CA ASP A 137 2.65 9.71 -16.94
C ASP A 137 1.35 8.99 -16.54
N LYS A 138 1.43 7.71 -16.16
CA LYS A 138 0.29 6.93 -15.67
C LYS A 138 -0.03 7.18 -14.20
N LEU A 139 1.00 7.47 -13.40
CA LEU A 139 0.90 7.69 -11.96
C LEU A 139 0.63 9.15 -11.58
N ILE A 140 0.98 10.08 -12.46
CA ILE A 140 0.98 11.53 -12.18
C ILE A 140 -0.38 12.04 -11.70
N ARG A 141 -1.48 11.51 -12.23
CA ARG A 141 -2.84 11.95 -11.89
C ARG A 141 -3.21 11.70 -10.44
N ILE A 142 -2.58 10.74 -9.79
CA ILE A 142 -2.83 10.38 -8.39
C ILE A 142 -2.08 11.37 -7.47
N TRP A 143 -0.89 11.80 -7.90
CA TRP A 143 0.04 12.61 -7.11
C TRP A 143 0.19 14.04 -7.63
N GLU A 144 -0.60 14.46 -8.62
CA GLU A 144 -0.76 15.87 -8.92
C GLU A 144 -1.37 16.55 -7.69
N PHE A 145 -0.49 16.95 -6.77
CA PHE A 145 -0.83 18.06 -5.89
C PHE A 145 -1.20 19.17 -6.84
N ARG A 146 -2.46 19.61 -6.83
CA ARG A 146 -2.81 20.91 -7.35
C ARG A 146 -1.91 21.86 -6.60
N GLU A 147 -0.83 22.31 -7.24
CA GLU A 147 -0.20 23.55 -6.83
C GLU A 147 -1.38 24.49 -6.71
N ASP A 148 -1.66 24.92 -5.49
CA ASP A 148 -2.75 25.79 -5.22
C ASP A 148 -2.69 26.86 -6.28
N LYS A 149 -3.64 26.87 -7.21
CA LYS A 149 -3.90 28.05 -7.98
C LYS A 149 -4.28 29.04 -6.91
N ALA A 150 -3.25 29.75 -6.44
CA ALA A 150 -3.39 30.83 -5.51
C ALA A 150 -4.50 31.68 -6.07
N ASP A 151 -5.63 31.58 -5.40
CA ASP A 151 -6.72 32.49 -5.30
C ASP A 151 -6.81 33.59 -6.37
N ASP A 152 -7.30 33.22 -7.57
CA ASP A 152 -7.84 34.18 -8.55
C ASP A 152 -9.33 34.45 -8.26
N ARG A 153 -9.70 34.48 -7.00
CA ARG A 153 -11.00 34.99 -6.54
C ARG A 153 -10.79 36.31 -5.80
N GLN A 154 -10.55 37.35 -6.57
CA GLN A 154 -10.86 38.72 -6.19
C GLN A 154 -12.12 39.17 -6.90
#